data_2e0836cd84e54473fe84dbe920d1ea28
#
_entry.id   2e0836cd84e54473fe84dbe920d1ea28
#
_cell.length_a   1.000
_cell.length_b   1.000
_cell.length_c   1.000
_cell.angle_alpha   90.00
_cell.angle_beta   90.00
_cell.angle_gamma   90.00
#
_symmetry.space_group_name_H-M   'P 1'
#
loop_
_entity.id
_entity.type
_entity.pdbx_description
1 polymer ?
#
loop_
_entity_poly.entity_id
_entity_poly.type
_entity_poly.pdbx_seq_one_letter_code
_entity_poly.pdbx_strand_id
1 'polypeptide(L)'
;MRLITGRLAAAALVSLFVLTWRAHVDQDVVVAQTRKPIMITRIYTGPDGQSRAEQVELKLNGGASEMIKATGVQFSSRPPAPASDWHVGPMRQYVITLSGRAELEVAGGKKIPVGPGHIDLVEDLTGKGHITKVLEDRVTLQLPLVDQTPRSN
;
A
#
# COMPACT_ATOMS: atom_id res chain seq x y z
N MET A 1 -80.49 38.71 33.84
CA MET A 1 -80.16 37.29 34.08
C MET A 1 -78.80 36.97 33.44
N ARG A 2 -77.86 36.60 34.23
CA ARG A 2 -76.42 36.53 33.96
C ARG A 2 -76.09 35.29 33.16
N LEU A 3 -75.10 35.40 32.24
CA LEU A 3 -74.34 34.27 31.75
C LEU A 3 -72.88 34.65 31.71
N ILE A 4 -72.16 34.06 32.61
CA ILE A 4 -70.71 33.96 32.67
C ILE A 4 -70.34 32.63 32.09
N THR A 5 -69.54 32.63 31.04
CA THR A 5 -68.75 31.46 30.57
C THR A 5 -67.65 32.02 29.70
N GLY A 6 -66.44 31.82 29.88
CA GLY A 6 -65.64 30.73 30.29
C GLY A 6 -64.41 30.87 29.41
N ARG A 7 -63.38 31.65 29.89
CA ARG A 7 -62.08 31.70 29.26
C ARG A 7 -61.17 30.73 30.03
N LEU A 8 -60.83 29.59 29.45
CA LEU A 8 -59.69 28.75 29.86
C LEU A 8 -59.61 27.52 28.93
N ALA A 9 -58.92 27.65 27.78
CA ALA A 9 -58.41 26.48 27.06
C ALA A 9 -57.59 26.90 25.83
N ALA A 10 -56.51 27.65 26.02
CA ALA A 10 -55.61 27.96 24.91
C ALA A 10 -54.12 28.05 25.32
N ALA A 11 -53.73 27.40 26.41
CA ALA A 11 -52.34 27.49 26.90
C ALA A 11 -51.61 26.13 26.99
N ALA A 12 -52.17 25.02 26.52
CA ALA A 12 -51.60 23.69 26.72
C ALA A 12 -51.01 23.01 25.46
N LEU A 13 -51.05 23.67 24.31
CA LEU A 13 -50.60 23.03 23.02
C LEU A 13 -49.28 23.54 22.45
N VAL A 14 -48.64 24.51 23.07
CA VAL A 14 -47.35 25.05 22.55
C VAL A 14 -46.16 24.37 23.23
N SER A 15 -46.32 23.70 24.35
CA SER A 15 -45.19 23.11 25.08
C SER A 15 -44.79 21.68 24.62
N LEU A 16 -45.56 21.06 23.73
CA LEU A 16 -45.24 19.69 23.28
C LEU A 16 -44.46 19.65 21.95
N PHE A 17 -44.32 20.77 21.25
CA PHE A 17 -43.63 20.79 19.96
C PHE A 17 -42.15 21.15 20.03
N VAL A 18 -41.64 21.54 21.21
CA VAL A 18 -40.24 21.91 21.40
C VAL A 18 -39.39 20.73 21.92
N LEU A 19 -40.03 19.64 22.38
CA LEU A 19 -39.28 18.48 22.92
C LEU A 19 -38.95 17.39 21.90
N THR A 20 -39.47 17.45 20.69
CA THR A 20 -39.21 16.40 19.68
C THR A 20 -38.13 16.74 18.68
N TRP A 21 -37.53 17.93 18.74
CA TRP A 21 -36.50 18.32 17.77
C TRP A 21 -35.07 18.17 18.28
N ARG A 22 -34.87 17.52 19.43
CA ARG A 22 -33.52 17.27 19.98
C ARG A 22 -33.01 15.83 19.84
N ALA A 23 -33.62 14.99 19.04
CA ALA A 23 -33.24 13.58 18.97
C ALA A 23 -32.86 13.10 17.57
N HIS A 24 -32.40 13.98 16.69
CA HIS A 24 -31.69 13.57 15.48
C HIS A 24 -30.43 14.40 15.31
N VAL A 25 -29.52 14.25 16.26
CA VAL A 25 -28.12 14.41 15.96
C VAL A 25 -27.75 13.07 15.31
N ASP A 26 -27.82 13.01 13.98
CA ASP A 26 -27.14 11.98 13.23
C ASP A 26 -25.69 11.99 13.71
N GLN A 27 -25.35 11.04 14.55
CA GLN A 27 -23.96 10.69 14.75
C GLN A 27 -23.53 10.13 13.41
N ASP A 28 -22.97 10.97 12.56
CA ASP A 28 -22.13 10.52 11.48
C ASP A 28 -21.06 9.63 12.11
N VAL A 29 -21.35 8.33 12.14
CA VAL A 29 -20.34 7.33 12.47
C VAL A 29 -19.32 7.46 11.36
N VAL A 30 -18.28 8.23 11.61
CA VAL A 30 -17.08 8.25 10.76
C VAL A 30 -16.53 6.84 10.87
N VAL A 31 -17.00 5.96 9.98
CA VAL A 31 -16.38 4.68 9.75
C VAL A 31 -14.98 5.01 9.28
N ALA A 32 -14.04 4.90 10.19
CA ALA A 32 -12.62 5.03 9.87
C ALA A 32 -12.35 4.04 8.74
N GLN A 33 -12.25 4.54 7.53
CA GLN A 33 -11.93 3.75 6.36
C GLN A 33 -10.54 3.15 6.62
N THR A 34 -10.50 1.88 6.99
CA THR A 34 -9.25 1.15 7.18
C THR A 34 -8.51 1.17 5.84
N ARG A 35 -7.48 2.01 5.75
CA ARG A 35 -6.66 2.11 4.54
C ARG A 35 -6.02 0.75 4.27
N LYS A 36 -6.10 0.34 3.01
CA LYS A 36 -5.43 -0.89 2.57
C LYS A 36 -3.92 -0.75 2.81
N PRO A 37 -3.26 -1.71 3.46
CA PRO A 37 -1.82 -1.63 3.67
C PRO A 37 -1.07 -1.61 2.34
N ILE A 38 0.04 -0.88 2.29
CA ILE A 38 0.95 -0.93 1.14
C ILE A 38 1.90 -2.10 1.37
N MET A 39 1.73 -3.15 0.58
CA MET A 39 2.61 -4.32 0.61
C MET A 39 3.71 -4.17 -0.44
N ILE A 40 4.93 -4.52 -0.05
CA ILE A 40 6.09 -4.57 -0.93
C ILE A 40 6.68 -5.98 -0.93
N THR A 41 7.23 -6.41 -2.04
CA THR A 41 7.96 -7.68 -2.14
C THR A 41 9.43 -7.40 -1.83
N ARG A 42 9.92 -7.88 -0.70
CA ARG A 42 11.34 -7.87 -0.38
C ARG A 42 12.01 -9.10 -0.98
N ILE A 43 13.05 -8.91 -1.78
CA ILE A 43 13.90 -9.97 -2.34
C ILE A 43 15.26 -9.83 -1.68
N TYR A 44 15.75 -10.88 -1.00
CA TYR A 44 16.96 -10.81 -0.21
C TYR A 44 17.74 -12.13 -0.23
N THR A 45 19.02 -12.06 0.10
CA THR A 45 19.88 -13.23 0.24
C THR A 45 19.72 -13.83 1.64
N GLY A 46 19.33 -15.08 1.71
CA GLY A 46 19.29 -15.84 2.97
C GLY A 46 20.70 -16.22 3.47
N PRO A 47 20.83 -16.75 4.71
CA PRO A 47 22.11 -17.12 5.30
C PRO A 47 22.81 -18.26 4.55
N ASP A 48 22.07 -19.01 3.75
CA ASP A 48 22.57 -20.09 2.89
C ASP A 48 23.01 -19.61 1.50
N GLY A 49 23.03 -18.29 1.26
CA GLY A 49 23.36 -17.69 -0.04
C GLY A 49 22.26 -17.83 -1.10
N GLN A 50 21.08 -18.34 -0.73
CA GLN A 50 19.96 -18.47 -1.65
C GLN A 50 19.06 -17.24 -1.57
N SER A 51 18.52 -16.81 -2.72
CA SER A 51 17.53 -15.72 -2.74
C SER A 51 16.20 -16.16 -2.15
N ARG A 52 15.55 -15.25 -1.46
CA ARG A 52 14.22 -15.43 -0.86
C ARG A 52 13.35 -14.22 -1.15
N ALA A 53 12.04 -14.43 -1.06
CA ALA A 53 11.09 -13.32 -1.17
C ALA A 53 10.02 -13.43 -0.11
N GLU A 54 9.70 -12.28 0.47
CA GLU A 54 8.66 -12.10 1.48
C GLU A 54 7.82 -10.85 1.20
N GLN A 55 6.60 -10.82 1.72
CA GLN A 55 5.75 -9.63 1.69
C GLN A 55 5.99 -8.82 2.97
N VAL A 56 6.31 -7.55 2.82
CA VAL A 56 6.55 -6.63 3.93
C VAL A 56 5.56 -5.48 3.83
N GLU A 57 4.90 -5.16 4.93
CA GLU A 57 4.05 -3.96 5.00
C GLU A 57 4.90 -2.70 5.15
N LEU A 58 4.65 -1.71 4.29
CA LEU A 58 5.22 -0.39 4.44
C LEU A 58 4.47 0.36 5.54
N LYS A 59 5.14 0.59 6.67
CA LYS A 59 4.54 1.29 7.81
C LYS A 59 4.26 2.75 7.45
N LEU A 60 3.04 3.18 7.74
CA LEU A 60 2.59 4.56 7.53
C LEU A 60 2.32 5.23 8.87
N ASN A 61 2.75 6.47 9.00
CA ASN A 61 2.41 7.35 10.12
C ASN A 61 1.65 8.57 9.55
N GLY A 62 0.40 8.78 9.99
CA GLY A 62 -0.45 9.84 9.46
C GLY A 62 -0.76 9.73 7.96
N GLY A 63 -0.59 8.54 7.36
CA GLY A 63 -0.89 8.28 5.95
C GLY A 63 0.32 8.37 5.02
N ALA A 64 1.51 8.67 5.52
CA ALA A 64 2.77 8.65 4.79
C ALA A 64 3.79 7.73 5.47
N SER A 65 4.68 7.13 4.68
CA SER A 65 5.88 6.47 5.24
C SER A 65 6.89 7.50 5.70
N GLU A 66 7.89 7.07 6.45
CA GLU A 66 9.10 7.86 6.60
C GLU A 66 9.72 8.13 5.22
N MET A 67 10.41 9.27 5.10
CA MET A 67 11.07 9.62 3.86
C MET A 67 12.25 8.66 3.61
N ILE A 68 12.21 7.99 2.46
CA ILE A 68 13.26 7.06 2.04
C ILE A 68 14.28 7.86 1.21
N LYS A 69 15.53 7.86 1.64
CA LYS A 69 16.61 8.55 0.92
C LYS A 69 17.07 7.71 -0.26
N ALA A 70 16.89 8.23 -1.47
CA ALA A 70 17.36 7.65 -2.72
C ALA A 70 18.46 8.53 -3.34
N THR A 71 19.36 7.92 -4.11
CA THR A 71 20.41 8.65 -4.84
C THR A 71 19.92 9.27 -6.13
N GLY A 72 18.77 8.82 -6.64
CA GLY A 72 18.15 9.31 -7.87
C GLY A 72 16.96 8.48 -8.27
N VAL A 73 16.47 8.74 -9.47
CA VAL A 73 15.36 8.03 -10.11
C VAL A 73 15.78 7.62 -11.51
N GLN A 74 15.52 6.37 -11.89
CA GLN A 74 15.75 5.87 -13.24
C GLN A 74 14.49 5.22 -13.79
N PHE A 75 14.12 5.56 -15.01
CA PHE A 75 13.09 4.84 -15.77
C PHE A 75 13.74 3.80 -16.67
N SER A 76 13.14 2.63 -16.78
CA SER A 76 13.59 1.57 -17.68
C SER A 76 12.39 0.99 -18.41
N SER A 77 12.55 0.72 -19.69
CA SER A 77 11.59 0.01 -20.52
C SER A 77 12.25 -1.24 -21.09
N ARG A 78 11.59 -2.39 -20.93
CA ARG A 78 12.09 -3.69 -21.41
C ARG A 78 10.99 -4.42 -22.15
N PRO A 79 11.23 -4.85 -23.40
CA PRO A 79 10.29 -5.69 -24.14
C PRO A 79 10.23 -7.10 -23.54
N PRO A 80 9.24 -7.91 -23.93
CA PRO A 80 9.20 -9.34 -23.60
C PRO A 80 10.51 -10.03 -23.96
N ALA A 81 10.99 -10.84 -23.05
CA ALA A 81 12.26 -11.54 -23.21
C ALA A 81 12.21 -12.92 -22.52
N PRO A 82 13.03 -13.90 -22.95
CA PRO A 82 13.26 -15.12 -22.19
C PRO A 82 13.66 -14.82 -20.76
N ALA A 83 13.54 -15.80 -19.87
CA ALA A 83 14.05 -15.67 -18.51
C ALA A 83 15.55 -15.35 -18.54
N SER A 84 15.97 -14.41 -17.69
CA SER A 84 17.39 -14.14 -17.48
C SER A 84 18.06 -15.36 -16.83
N ASP A 85 19.38 -15.37 -16.85
CA ASP A 85 20.14 -16.22 -15.92
C ASP A 85 19.95 -15.71 -14.48
N TRP A 86 20.38 -16.54 -13.53
CA TRP A 86 20.46 -16.13 -12.13
C TRP A 86 21.41 -14.95 -11.98
N HIS A 87 20.94 -13.88 -11.33
CA HIS A 87 21.73 -12.67 -11.14
C HIS A 87 21.34 -11.99 -9.83
N VAL A 88 22.30 -11.34 -9.19
CA VAL A 88 22.07 -10.54 -8.00
C VAL A 88 21.54 -9.15 -8.38
N GLY A 89 20.86 -8.51 -7.44
CA GLY A 89 20.51 -7.10 -7.59
C GLY A 89 21.79 -6.26 -7.73
N PRO A 90 21.85 -5.29 -8.67
CA PRO A 90 23.04 -4.46 -8.87
C PRO A 90 23.29 -3.53 -7.68
N MET A 91 22.25 -3.21 -6.94
CA MET A 91 22.28 -2.35 -5.77
C MET A 91 20.99 -2.49 -4.98
N ARG A 92 20.99 -2.07 -3.71
CA ARG A 92 19.79 -1.98 -2.89
C ARG A 92 18.89 -0.87 -3.43
N GLN A 93 17.69 -1.24 -3.86
CA GLN A 93 16.78 -0.31 -4.54
C GLN A 93 15.33 -0.73 -4.42
N TYR A 94 14.44 0.24 -4.59
CA TYR A 94 13.06 -0.06 -4.95
C TYR A 94 12.93 -0.13 -6.47
N VAL A 95 12.14 -1.10 -6.95
CA VAL A 95 11.73 -1.22 -8.35
C VAL A 95 10.20 -1.23 -8.38
N ILE A 96 9.63 -0.21 -9.00
CA ILE A 96 8.17 -0.07 -9.10
C ILE A 96 7.78 -0.36 -10.55
N THR A 97 6.91 -1.33 -10.77
CA THR A 97 6.37 -1.61 -12.10
C THR A 97 5.23 -0.64 -12.40
N LEU A 98 5.40 0.18 -13.43
CA LEU A 98 4.42 1.16 -13.89
C LEU A 98 3.44 0.55 -14.90
N SER A 99 3.96 -0.27 -15.83
CA SER A 99 3.15 -0.98 -16.84
C SER A 99 3.80 -2.30 -17.24
N GLY A 100 3.03 -3.15 -17.93
CA GLY A 100 3.49 -4.47 -18.37
C GLY A 100 3.56 -5.49 -17.23
N ARG A 101 4.05 -6.69 -17.55
CA ARG A 101 4.13 -7.81 -16.60
C ARG A 101 5.48 -8.52 -16.68
N ALA A 102 5.89 -9.06 -15.55
CA ALA A 102 7.04 -9.93 -15.44
C ALA A 102 6.78 -11.04 -14.41
N GLU A 103 7.66 -12.00 -14.36
CA GLU A 103 7.75 -13.04 -13.34
C GLU A 103 9.16 -13.00 -12.74
N LEU A 104 9.26 -12.91 -11.43
CA LEU A 104 10.50 -13.12 -10.71
C LEU A 104 10.52 -14.53 -10.17
N GLU A 105 11.71 -15.15 -10.16
CA GLU A 105 11.91 -16.46 -9.55
C GLU A 105 13.05 -16.38 -8.54
N VAL A 106 12.80 -16.85 -7.33
CA VAL A 106 13.81 -16.98 -6.27
C VAL A 106 14.10 -18.46 -6.02
N ALA A 107 15.08 -18.74 -5.17
CA ALA A 107 15.49 -20.11 -4.88
C ALA A 107 14.30 -21.00 -4.46
N GLY A 108 14.39 -22.29 -4.80
CA GLY A 108 13.31 -23.25 -4.60
C GLY A 108 12.20 -23.19 -5.66
N GLY A 109 12.38 -22.41 -6.74
CA GLY A 109 11.42 -22.31 -7.83
C GLY A 109 10.18 -21.47 -7.50
N LYS A 110 10.22 -20.69 -6.40
CA LYS A 110 9.12 -19.80 -6.05
C LYS A 110 9.02 -18.66 -7.05
N LYS A 111 7.90 -18.59 -7.74
CA LYS A 111 7.59 -17.57 -8.73
C LYS A 111 6.70 -16.49 -8.16
N ILE A 112 6.97 -15.25 -8.52
CA ILE A 112 6.29 -14.05 -8.04
C ILE A 112 5.81 -13.28 -9.27
N PRO A 113 4.50 -13.18 -9.49
CA PRO A 113 3.96 -12.37 -10.57
C PRO A 113 4.13 -10.88 -10.25
N VAL A 114 4.60 -10.12 -11.22
CA VAL A 114 4.86 -8.69 -11.13
C VAL A 114 4.06 -7.95 -12.19
N GLY A 115 3.29 -6.96 -11.78
CA GLY A 115 2.45 -6.16 -12.65
C GLY A 115 2.39 -4.69 -12.22
N PRO A 116 1.54 -3.87 -12.84
CA PRO A 116 1.41 -2.46 -12.51
C PRO A 116 1.09 -2.23 -11.03
N GLY A 117 1.84 -1.32 -10.38
CA GLY A 117 1.73 -1.02 -8.95
C GLY A 117 2.50 -2.00 -8.04
N HIS A 118 3.11 -3.06 -8.58
CA HIS A 118 3.97 -3.94 -7.80
C HIS A 118 5.26 -3.20 -7.43
N ILE A 119 5.65 -3.32 -6.16
CA ILE A 119 6.85 -2.70 -5.60
C ILE A 119 7.78 -3.80 -5.09
N ASP A 120 8.96 -3.88 -5.67
CA ASP A 120 10.04 -4.74 -5.19
C ASP A 120 11.03 -3.91 -4.36
N LEU A 121 11.48 -4.45 -3.22
CA LEU A 121 12.68 -4.01 -2.52
C LEU A 121 13.77 -5.06 -2.79
N VAL A 122 14.72 -4.70 -3.63
CA VAL A 122 15.81 -5.56 -4.06
C VAL A 122 16.95 -5.45 -3.04
N GLU A 123 17.25 -6.53 -2.34
CA GLU A 123 18.29 -6.65 -1.32
C GLU A 123 19.12 -7.93 -1.47
N ASP A 124 18.92 -8.70 -2.51
CA ASP A 124 19.73 -9.89 -2.84
C ASP A 124 21.01 -9.51 -3.60
N LEU A 125 21.88 -8.75 -2.93
CA LEU A 125 23.09 -8.17 -3.51
C LEU A 125 24.27 -9.15 -3.58
N THR A 126 24.10 -10.36 -3.03
CA THR A 126 25.10 -11.41 -2.97
C THR A 126 24.47 -12.79 -3.21
N GLY A 127 25.27 -13.83 -3.28
CA GLY A 127 24.79 -15.21 -3.43
C GLY A 127 24.28 -15.52 -4.83
N LYS A 128 23.22 -16.31 -4.92
CA LYS A 128 22.69 -16.82 -6.20
C LYS A 128 21.89 -15.75 -6.96
N GLY A 129 21.23 -14.84 -6.23
CA GLY A 129 20.31 -13.88 -6.83
C GLY A 129 18.98 -14.49 -7.31
N HIS A 130 18.31 -13.80 -8.20
CA HIS A 130 16.98 -14.14 -8.74
C HIS A 130 17.00 -14.22 -10.27
N ILE A 131 15.91 -14.73 -10.84
CA ILE A 131 15.62 -14.71 -12.29
C ILE A 131 14.52 -13.70 -12.55
N THR A 132 14.60 -12.96 -13.66
CA THR A 132 13.54 -12.11 -14.16
C THR A 132 13.12 -12.54 -15.55
N LYS A 133 11.82 -12.78 -15.77
CA LYS A 133 11.23 -13.02 -17.07
C LYS A 133 10.23 -11.92 -17.40
N VAL A 134 10.50 -11.14 -18.43
CA VAL A 134 9.57 -10.09 -18.90
C VAL A 134 8.54 -10.74 -19.82
N LEU A 135 7.27 -10.60 -19.48
CA LEU A 135 6.14 -11.22 -20.19
C LEU A 135 5.44 -10.25 -21.14
N GLU A 136 5.46 -8.97 -20.82
CA GLU A 136 4.89 -7.87 -21.60
C GLU A 136 5.83 -6.68 -21.55
N ASP A 137 5.69 -5.71 -22.46
CA ASP A 137 6.45 -4.46 -22.42
C ASP A 137 6.39 -3.83 -21.04
N ARG A 138 7.47 -3.96 -20.27
CA ARG A 138 7.52 -3.57 -18.88
C ARG A 138 8.24 -2.24 -18.72
N VAL A 139 7.53 -1.27 -18.16
CA VAL A 139 8.12 0.01 -17.73
C VAL A 139 8.26 0.00 -16.20
N THR A 140 9.45 0.35 -15.72
CA THR A 140 9.76 0.41 -14.30
C THR A 140 10.32 1.76 -13.90
N LEU A 141 10.07 2.15 -12.67
CA LEU A 141 10.74 3.21 -11.94
C LEU A 141 11.69 2.54 -10.94
N GLN A 142 12.96 2.89 -10.98
CA GLN A 142 14.00 2.41 -10.08
C GLN A 142 14.46 3.53 -9.17
N LEU A 143 14.59 3.24 -7.88
CA LEU A 143 14.99 4.17 -6.83
C LEU A 143 16.15 3.56 -6.05
N PRO A 144 17.41 3.74 -6.51
CA PRO A 144 18.58 3.30 -5.76
C PRO A 144 18.63 4.00 -4.40
N LEU A 145 18.82 3.23 -3.33
CA LEU A 145 18.84 3.75 -1.97
C LEU A 145 20.23 4.30 -1.61
N VAL A 146 20.27 5.32 -0.74
CA VAL A 146 21.54 5.84 -0.20
C VAL A 146 22.20 4.78 0.68
N ASP A 147 21.41 4.15 1.58
CA ASP A 147 21.88 3.04 2.39
C ASP A 147 21.82 1.73 1.60
N GLN A 148 22.99 1.17 1.32
CA GLN A 148 23.17 -0.08 0.57
C GLN A 148 23.21 -1.32 1.49
N THR A 149 23.03 -1.16 2.80
CA THR A 149 23.00 -2.27 3.74
C THR A 149 21.66 -3.00 3.67
N PRO A 150 21.61 -4.28 3.31
CA PRO A 150 20.39 -5.07 3.41
C PRO A 150 19.85 -5.09 4.83
N ARG A 151 18.53 -5.15 4.98
CA ARG A 151 17.92 -5.29 6.30
C ARG A 151 18.33 -6.62 6.94
N SER A 152 18.68 -6.56 8.21
CA SER A 152 18.85 -7.80 9.01
C SER A 152 17.53 -8.56 9.10
N ASN A 153 17.60 -9.86 9.03
CA ASN A 153 16.46 -10.75 9.25
C ASN A 153 16.20 -10.96 10.74
#